data_c8c4481715709bc476477e6b40caaa59
#
_entry.id   c8c4481715709bc476477e6b40caaa59
#
_cell.length_a   1.000
_cell.length_b   1.000
_cell.length_c   1.000
_cell.angle_alpha   90.00
_cell.angle_beta   90.00
_cell.angle_gamma   90.00
#
_symmetry.space_group_name_H-M   'P 1'
#
loop_
_entity.id
_entity.type
_entity.pdbx_description
1 polymer ?
#
loop_
_entity_poly.entity_id
_entity_poly.type
_entity_poly.pdbx_seq_one_letter_code
_entity_poly.pdbx_strand_id
1 'polypeptide(L)'
;MKKVLAVITASVIASFALADEPFSGYTLDEAKAFRSEWSMDNWDDGGPLMRYVFLNMPEFWSHSVINRGGPVLELPLSLRTDVAEFKTTTDAGERSLANYVNNSTVNGAIVLHKGKIVFESYPRMRPEDKHLYMSVSKGHSATLIAILEDRELIDVSKGVEAYLPSLSGSGWDGVPILDVLDMASGIGCLEGEEGAYSNPERCYYQYEASLGWLRATDQTMDSTFDYMATLESHRPPGEAFEYTSPNTFILGWLAEEITDIPYADLLSTEIWQKMGAESDGIIVAPRRGVPIASGGISSTLRDMARFGLMFTPTGRQGLQPVISDAYLENIQRNGRPEIFREDRDDDSGMIDGEPARHNSYQWDFVMEDGDFFKGGFGGQGLYISPSRDLVVAFFGTFDENGDGHEMTRVARQLAKSGLFNQ
;
A
#
# COMPACT_ATOMS: atom_id res chain seq x y z
N MET A 1 35.46 -17.19 66.19
CA MET A 1 35.88 -17.15 64.77
C MET A 1 34.68 -17.50 63.95
N LYS A 2 34.00 -16.48 63.46
CA LYS A 2 32.82 -16.64 62.55
C LYS A 2 33.30 -16.44 61.09
N LYS A 3 33.19 -17.50 60.29
CA LYS A 3 33.47 -17.42 58.85
C LYS A 3 32.27 -16.77 58.16
N VAL A 4 32.51 -15.64 57.51
CA VAL A 4 31.54 -14.97 56.61
C VAL A 4 31.74 -15.58 55.22
N LEU A 5 30.69 -16.20 54.69
CA LEU A 5 30.65 -16.73 53.33
C LEU A 5 30.13 -15.59 52.43
N ALA A 6 30.98 -15.08 51.55
CA ALA A 6 30.60 -14.11 50.56
C ALA A 6 29.97 -14.86 49.35
N VAL A 7 28.70 -14.62 49.09
CA VAL A 7 28.00 -15.07 47.87
C VAL A 7 28.28 -14.03 46.78
N ILE A 8 29.04 -14.41 45.77
CA ILE A 8 29.26 -13.63 44.56
C ILE A 8 28.10 -13.94 43.63
N THR A 9 27.14 -13.03 43.52
CA THR A 9 26.13 -13.03 42.45
C THR A 9 26.76 -12.51 41.17
N ALA A 10 27.02 -13.41 40.24
CA ALA A 10 27.40 -13.05 38.87
C ALA A 10 26.19 -12.49 38.15
N SER A 11 26.15 -11.18 37.98
CA SER A 11 25.19 -10.52 37.07
C SER A 11 25.59 -10.83 35.62
N VAL A 12 24.82 -11.64 34.95
CA VAL A 12 24.92 -11.82 33.50
C VAL A 12 24.40 -10.53 32.86
N ILE A 13 25.29 -9.64 32.47
CA ILE A 13 25.00 -8.52 31.59
C ILE A 13 24.87 -9.14 30.20
N ALA A 14 23.64 -9.34 29.74
CA ALA A 14 23.38 -9.64 28.36
C ALA A 14 23.83 -8.40 27.54
N SER A 15 24.90 -8.57 26.79
CA SER A 15 25.32 -7.59 25.78
C SER A 15 24.26 -7.57 24.69
N PHE A 16 23.34 -6.61 24.78
CA PHE A 16 22.59 -6.23 23.61
C PHE A 16 23.61 -5.71 22.59
N ALA A 17 23.68 -6.35 21.43
CA ALA A 17 24.38 -5.80 20.28
C ALA A 17 23.87 -4.37 20.11
N LEU A 18 24.79 -3.42 20.01
CA LEU A 18 24.49 -2.02 19.71
C LEU A 18 23.63 -2.04 18.42
N ALA A 19 22.34 -1.76 18.58
CA ALA A 19 21.51 -1.35 17.45
C ALA A 19 22.21 -0.11 16.85
N ASP A 20 22.34 -0.05 15.54
CA ASP A 20 22.75 1.18 14.88
C ASP A 20 21.90 2.32 15.44
N GLU A 21 22.51 3.51 15.59
CA GLU A 21 21.78 4.68 16.08
C GLU A 21 20.49 4.86 15.29
N PRO A 22 19.35 5.08 15.94
CA PRO A 22 18.09 5.23 15.23
C PRO A 22 18.19 6.39 14.23
N PHE A 23 17.57 6.23 13.06
CA PHE A 23 17.56 7.27 12.04
C PHE A 23 17.02 8.59 12.62
N SER A 24 17.84 9.62 12.64
CA SER A 24 17.53 10.92 13.26
C SER A 24 17.03 11.98 12.27
N GLY A 25 16.82 11.59 11.00
CA GLY A 25 16.49 12.48 9.90
C GLY A 25 17.73 12.88 9.08
N TYR A 26 17.53 13.74 8.11
CA TYR A 26 18.58 14.23 7.22
C TYR A 26 19.21 15.52 7.75
N THR A 27 20.50 15.68 7.54
CA THR A 27 21.18 16.95 7.77
C THR A 27 20.75 17.97 6.70
N LEU A 28 20.98 19.27 6.99
CA LEU A 28 20.68 20.34 6.02
C LEU A 28 21.45 20.18 4.71
N ASP A 29 22.69 19.70 4.79
CA ASP A 29 23.53 19.56 3.59
C ASP A 29 23.09 18.36 2.74
N GLU A 30 22.71 17.25 3.34
CA GLU A 30 22.09 16.11 2.63
C GLU A 30 20.76 16.53 1.98
N ALA A 31 19.87 17.22 2.70
CA ALA A 31 18.62 17.69 2.15
C ALA A 31 18.82 18.65 0.96
N LYS A 32 19.81 19.56 1.03
CA LYS A 32 20.17 20.43 -0.11
C LYS A 32 20.70 19.65 -1.30
N ALA A 33 21.54 18.63 -1.06
CA ALA A 33 22.08 17.78 -2.11
C ALA A 33 20.94 17.05 -2.84
N PHE A 34 20.04 16.37 -2.12
CA PHE A 34 18.90 15.64 -2.71
C PHE A 34 17.95 16.56 -3.49
N ARG A 35 17.63 17.75 -2.95
CA ARG A 35 16.79 18.72 -3.67
C ARG A 35 17.46 19.23 -4.95
N SER A 36 18.78 19.32 -4.98
CA SER A 36 19.55 19.72 -6.18
C SER A 36 19.66 18.60 -7.22
N GLU A 37 19.69 17.35 -6.77
CA GLU A 37 19.82 16.16 -7.61
C GLU A 37 18.47 15.73 -8.20
N TRP A 38 17.38 16.00 -7.48
CA TRP A 38 16.04 15.58 -7.85
C TRP A 38 15.61 16.04 -9.24
N SER A 39 14.98 15.14 -9.98
CA SER A 39 14.26 15.40 -11.22
C SER A 39 13.09 14.44 -11.36
N MET A 40 12.18 14.73 -12.30
CA MET A 40 11.09 13.81 -12.63
C MET A 40 11.56 12.51 -13.31
N ASP A 41 12.83 12.42 -13.67
CA ASP A 41 13.38 11.27 -14.38
C ASP A 41 14.20 10.35 -13.47
N ASN A 42 14.45 10.73 -12.18
CA ASN A 42 15.34 9.97 -11.28
C ASN A 42 14.84 9.80 -9.83
N TRP A 43 13.66 10.32 -9.53
CA TRP A 43 13.19 10.41 -8.15
C TRP A 43 12.86 9.04 -7.52
N ASP A 44 12.67 8.02 -8.34
CA ASP A 44 12.25 6.65 -7.97
C ASP A 44 13.22 5.56 -8.49
N ASP A 45 14.41 5.95 -8.96
CA ASP A 45 15.42 5.00 -9.46
C ASP A 45 16.08 4.14 -8.36
N GLY A 46 15.91 4.50 -7.10
CA GLY A 46 16.52 3.81 -5.96
C GLY A 46 17.48 4.67 -5.15
N GLY A 47 18.13 4.06 -4.17
CA GLY A 47 19.14 4.68 -3.35
C GLY A 47 18.65 5.75 -2.35
N PRO A 48 19.59 6.56 -1.83
CA PRO A 48 19.25 7.59 -0.83
C PRO A 48 18.32 8.69 -1.33
N LEU A 49 18.38 9.03 -2.64
CA LEU A 49 17.51 10.05 -3.25
C LEU A 49 16.06 9.57 -3.23
N MET A 50 15.77 8.37 -3.70
CA MET A 50 14.43 7.80 -3.67
C MET A 50 13.86 7.81 -2.23
N ARG A 51 14.65 7.37 -1.25
CA ARG A 51 14.22 7.39 0.15
C ARG A 51 13.92 8.82 0.64
N TYR A 52 14.76 9.79 0.31
CA TYR A 52 14.54 11.19 0.67
C TYR A 52 13.20 11.68 0.08
N VAL A 53 12.98 11.44 -1.20
CA VAL A 53 11.76 11.87 -1.91
C VAL A 53 10.52 11.20 -1.31
N PHE A 54 10.55 9.87 -1.08
CA PHE A 54 9.40 9.12 -0.53
C PHE A 54 9.02 9.57 0.89
N LEU A 55 9.96 10.09 1.66
CA LEU A 55 9.72 10.66 3.00
C LEU A 55 9.34 12.14 2.98
N ASN A 56 9.55 12.83 1.84
CA ASN A 56 9.38 14.29 1.76
C ASN A 56 8.56 14.71 0.52
N MET A 57 7.56 13.93 0.12
CA MET A 57 6.71 14.19 -1.04
C MET A 57 6.21 15.66 -1.14
N PRO A 58 5.82 16.31 -0.04
CA PRO A 58 5.38 17.70 -0.06
C PRO A 58 6.40 18.73 -0.56
N GLU A 59 7.68 18.38 -0.60
CA GLU A 59 8.73 19.27 -1.13
C GLU A 59 8.76 19.31 -2.67
N PHE A 60 8.20 18.28 -3.33
CA PHE A 60 8.36 18.05 -4.76
C PHE A 60 7.06 18.19 -5.53
N TRP A 61 5.91 17.86 -4.93
CA TRP A 61 4.62 17.90 -5.60
C TRP A 61 3.54 18.60 -4.78
N SER A 62 2.61 19.25 -5.48
CA SER A 62 1.36 19.71 -4.88
C SER A 62 0.58 18.51 -4.33
N HIS A 63 -0.11 18.73 -3.22
CA HIS A 63 -0.84 17.67 -2.53
C HIS A 63 -2.07 18.22 -1.82
N SER A 64 -3.03 17.36 -1.53
CA SER A 64 -4.14 17.61 -0.63
C SER A 64 -3.90 16.92 0.71
N VAL A 65 -4.39 17.51 1.79
CA VAL A 65 -4.29 16.94 3.14
C VAL A 65 -5.45 15.99 3.37
N ILE A 66 -5.15 14.79 3.87
CA ILE A 66 -6.13 13.85 4.38
C ILE A 66 -6.21 14.11 5.89
N ASN A 67 -7.25 14.81 6.31
CA ASN A 67 -7.36 15.28 7.69
C ASN A 67 -7.71 14.14 8.65
N ARG A 68 -6.89 13.96 9.69
CA ARG A 68 -7.33 13.17 10.83
C ARG A 68 -8.41 13.95 11.60
N GLY A 69 -9.35 13.24 12.15
CA GLY A 69 -10.38 13.83 13.00
C GLY A 69 -10.83 12.81 14.05
N GLY A 70 -11.45 13.28 15.09
CA GLY A 70 -11.92 12.38 16.15
C GLY A 70 -10.81 11.82 17.06
N PRO A 71 -11.15 10.82 17.89
CA PRO A 71 -10.20 10.21 18.82
C PRO A 71 -9.19 9.34 18.08
N VAL A 72 -7.94 9.32 18.57
CA VAL A 72 -6.90 8.39 18.08
C VAL A 72 -7.20 6.99 18.62
N LEU A 73 -7.12 6.00 17.73
CA LEU A 73 -7.08 4.60 18.17
C LEU A 73 -5.69 4.29 18.71
N GLU A 74 -5.60 4.17 20.01
CA GLU A 74 -4.34 3.78 20.66
C GLU A 74 -3.90 2.38 20.23
N LEU A 75 -2.62 2.25 19.88
CA LEU A 75 -1.95 0.99 19.61
C LEU A 75 -0.99 0.67 20.76
N PRO A 76 -1.43 -0.07 21.80
CA PRO A 76 -0.58 -0.34 22.96
C PRO A 76 0.66 -1.15 22.57
N LEU A 77 1.83 -0.75 23.09
CA LEU A 77 3.05 -1.52 22.95
C LEU A 77 2.95 -2.82 23.78
N SER A 78 3.20 -3.93 23.13
CA SER A 78 3.28 -5.27 23.73
C SER A 78 4.37 -6.07 23.02
N LEU A 79 5.58 -5.49 22.96
CA LEU A 79 6.70 -6.04 22.21
C LEU A 79 7.00 -7.49 22.62
N ARG A 80 7.21 -8.35 21.64
CA ARG A 80 7.42 -9.77 21.79
C ARG A 80 8.80 -10.16 21.26
N THR A 81 9.65 -10.67 22.14
CA THR A 81 10.99 -11.14 21.78
C THR A 81 10.92 -12.31 20.80
N ASP A 82 9.95 -13.23 20.96
CA ASP A 82 9.77 -14.37 20.06
C ASP A 82 9.36 -13.94 18.63
N VAL A 83 8.71 -12.80 18.47
CA VAL A 83 8.42 -12.19 17.16
C VAL A 83 9.69 -11.55 16.58
N ALA A 84 10.43 -10.77 17.37
CA ALA A 84 11.67 -10.14 16.92
C ALA A 84 12.75 -11.16 16.52
N GLU A 85 12.82 -12.27 17.24
CA GLU A 85 13.78 -13.38 17.03
C GLU A 85 13.26 -14.46 16.06
N PHE A 86 12.04 -14.31 15.54
CA PHE A 86 11.49 -15.23 14.54
C PHE A 86 12.45 -15.38 13.37
N LYS A 87 12.80 -16.62 13.02
CA LYS A 87 13.69 -16.92 11.91
C LYS A 87 12.93 -16.89 10.59
N THR A 88 13.30 -15.96 9.75
CA THR A 88 12.81 -15.84 8.38
C THR A 88 13.89 -16.28 7.40
N THR A 89 13.47 -16.88 6.29
CA THR A 89 14.34 -17.32 5.19
C THR A 89 14.07 -16.50 3.94
N THR A 90 15.09 -15.84 3.45
CA THR A 90 15.08 -15.04 2.23
C THR A 90 16.23 -15.47 1.33
N ASP A 91 16.35 -14.90 0.15
CA ASP A 91 17.50 -15.16 -0.73
C ASP A 91 18.84 -14.74 -0.10
N ALA A 92 18.81 -13.80 0.86
CA ALA A 92 19.96 -13.42 1.68
C ALA A 92 20.26 -14.42 2.82
N GLY A 93 19.54 -15.55 2.90
CA GLY A 93 19.68 -16.59 3.91
C GLY A 93 18.76 -16.40 5.12
N GLU A 94 18.96 -17.27 6.15
CA GLU A 94 18.17 -17.25 7.38
C GLU A 94 18.66 -16.15 8.34
N ARG A 95 17.72 -15.32 8.82
CA ARG A 95 17.99 -14.25 9.81
C ARG A 95 16.80 -14.12 10.77
N SER A 96 16.97 -13.45 11.93
CA SER A 96 15.83 -13.03 12.73
C SER A 96 15.09 -11.87 12.03
N LEU A 97 13.78 -11.74 12.29
CA LEU A 97 12.98 -10.62 11.76
C LEU A 97 13.64 -9.27 12.05
N ALA A 98 14.06 -9.04 13.28
CA ALA A 98 14.73 -7.79 13.67
C ALA A 98 16.04 -7.58 12.87
N ASN A 99 16.86 -8.61 12.71
CA ASN A 99 18.10 -8.51 11.92
C ASN A 99 17.81 -8.25 10.45
N TYR A 100 16.79 -8.94 9.88
CA TYR A 100 16.39 -8.74 8.48
C TYR A 100 15.93 -7.31 8.22
N VAL A 101 15.01 -6.78 9.04
CA VAL A 101 14.50 -5.42 8.90
C VAL A 101 15.63 -4.38 8.99
N ASN A 102 16.56 -4.55 9.93
CA ASN A 102 17.63 -3.58 10.13
C ASN A 102 18.71 -3.61 9.02
N ASN A 103 18.93 -4.75 8.37
CA ASN A 103 20.01 -4.96 7.41
C ASN A 103 19.55 -5.15 5.95
N SER A 104 18.29 -4.80 5.63
CA SER A 104 17.75 -4.79 4.27
C SER A 104 17.39 -3.36 3.83
N THR A 105 16.71 -3.21 2.72
CA THR A 105 16.22 -1.89 2.21
C THR A 105 14.91 -1.45 2.85
N VAL A 106 14.44 -2.12 3.91
CA VAL A 106 13.25 -1.73 4.68
C VAL A 106 13.50 -0.40 5.40
N ASN A 107 12.62 0.57 5.21
CA ASN A 107 12.67 1.86 5.91
C ASN A 107 12.02 1.80 7.28
N GLY A 108 10.90 1.09 7.39
CA GLY A 108 10.21 0.81 8.64
C GLY A 108 9.29 -0.41 8.51
N ALA A 109 9.13 -1.16 9.59
CA ALA A 109 8.22 -2.31 9.67
C ALA A 109 7.52 -2.37 11.02
N ILE A 110 6.24 -2.75 11.01
CA ILE A 110 5.41 -2.91 12.19
C ILE A 110 4.56 -4.18 12.09
N VAL A 111 4.41 -4.87 13.21
CA VAL A 111 3.51 -6.02 13.35
C VAL A 111 2.49 -5.74 14.44
N LEU A 112 1.21 -5.74 14.07
CA LEU A 112 0.11 -5.69 15.01
C LEU A 112 -0.49 -7.09 15.20
N HIS A 113 -0.74 -7.46 16.45
CA HIS A 113 -1.51 -8.64 16.79
C HIS A 113 -2.57 -8.29 17.84
N LYS A 114 -3.83 -8.56 17.53
CA LYS A 114 -4.98 -8.21 18.39
C LYS A 114 -4.94 -6.73 18.82
N GLY A 115 -4.67 -5.83 17.86
CA GLY A 115 -4.64 -4.39 18.07
C GLY A 115 -3.46 -3.86 18.87
N LYS A 116 -2.44 -4.69 19.17
CA LYS A 116 -1.23 -4.30 19.92
C LYS A 116 0.00 -4.37 19.03
N ILE A 117 0.92 -3.42 19.21
CA ILE A 117 2.23 -3.45 18.54
C ILE A 117 3.08 -4.54 19.21
N VAL A 118 3.32 -5.64 18.51
CA VAL A 118 4.17 -6.74 18.98
C VAL A 118 5.59 -6.67 18.45
N PHE A 119 5.80 -5.92 17.37
CA PHE A 119 7.11 -5.57 16.80
C PHE A 119 6.99 -4.25 16.06
N GLU A 120 7.98 -3.38 16.18
CA GLU A 120 8.20 -2.23 15.30
C GLU A 120 9.69 -1.90 15.24
N SER A 121 10.15 -1.45 14.07
CA SER A 121 11.52 -1.00 13.83
C SER A 121 11.54 0.03 12.71
N TYR A 122 12.38 1.07 12.87
CA TYR A 122 12.50 2.22 11.98
C TYR A 122 13.97 2.47 11.60
N PRO A 123 14.61 1.56 10.87
CA PRO A 123 16.03 1.69 10.58
C PRO A 123 16.39 2.86 9.65
N ARG A 124 15.44 3.33 8.81
CA ARG A 124 15.72 4.35 7.78
C ARG A 124 14.65 5.43 7.67
N MET A 125 13.76 5.55 8.65
CA MET A 125 12.77 6.61 8.81
C MET A 125 12.48 6.83 10.29
N ARG A 126 11.88 7.95 10.66
CA ARG A 126 11.39 8.17 12.02
C ARG A 126 9.94 7.68 12.15
N PRO A 127 9.45 7.36 13.33
CA PRO A 127 8.05 6.93 13.53
C PRO A 127 7.00 7.94 13.04
N GLU A 128 7.33 9.24 13.11
CA GLU A 128 6.47 10.35 12.67
C GLU A 128 6.58 10.70 11.19
N ASP A 129 7.56 10.14 10.47
CA ASP A 129 7.72 10.42 9.04
C ASP A 129 6.54 9.85 8.24
N LYS A 130 6.11 10.63 7.24
CA LYS A 130 5.10 10.20 6.29
C LYS A 130 5.79 9.63 5.05
N HIS A 131 5.59 8.36 4.82
CA HIS A 131 6.19 7.67 3.68
C HIS A 131 5.16 7.48 2.56
N LEU A 132 5.60 7.61 1.31
CA LEU A 132 4.77 7.35 0.14
C LEU A 132 4.34 5.89 0.08
N TYR A 133 3.06 5.65 -0.17
CA TYR A 133 2.45 4.32 -0.23
C TYR A 133 2.62 3.60 -1.57
N MET A 134 2.81 4.39 -2.63
CA MET A 134 2.67 3.89 -4.00
C MET A 134 1.37 3.07 -4.12
N SER A 135 1.38 1.92 -4.76
CA SER A 135 0.17 1.15 -5.05
C SER A 135 -0.60 0.60 -3.84
N VAL A 136 -0.06 0.67 -2.61
CA VAL A 136 -0.86 0.40 -1.40
C VAL A 136 -2.04 1.39 -1.30
N SER A 137 -1.93 2.57 -1.91
CA SER A 137 -3.02 3.56 -2.02
C SER A 137 -4.28 2.98 -2.66
N LYS A 138 -4.15 2.03 -3.59
CA LYS A 138 -5.27 1.43 -4.34
C LYS A 138 -6.29 0.76 -3.43
N GLY A 139 -5.83 0.15 -2.31
CA GLY A 139 -6.72 -0.44 -1.32
C GLY A 139 -7.67 0.56 -0.65
N HIS A 140 -7.26 1.83 -0.55
CA HIS A 140 -8.12 2.90 -0.01
C HIS A 140 -9.22 3.28 -1.00
N SER A 141 -8.90 3.37 -2.30
CA SER A 141 -9.90 3.61 -3.36
C SER A 141 -10.96 2.52 -3.40
N ALA A 142 -10.53 1.25 -3.36
CA ALA A 142 -11.45 0.12 -3.31
C ALA A 142 -12.32 0.14 -2.04
N THR A 143 -11.75 0.51 -0.90
CA THR A 143 -12.50 0.64 0.36
C THR A 143 -13.57 1.73 0.27
N LEU A 144 -13.29 2.87 -0.38
CA LEU A 144 -14.31 3.90 -0.62
C LEU A 144 -15.47 3.35 -1.46
N ILE A 145 -15.19 2.64 -2.55
CA ILE A 145 -16.24 2.02 -3.39
C ILE A 145 -17.05 0.99 -2.57
N ALA A 146 -16.41 0.15 -1.78
CA ALA A 146 -17.10 -0.81 -0.93
C ALA A 146 -18.03 -0.13 0.11
N ILE A 147 -17.60 1.01 0.68
CA ILE A 147 -18.44 1.82 1.56
C ILE A 147 -19.67 2.37 0.82
N LEU A 148 -19.50 2.81 -0.42
CA LEU A 148 -20.61 3.31 -1.25
C LEU A 148 -21.56 2.16 -1.65
N GLU A 149 -21.02 0.97 -1.94
CA GLU A 149 -21.79 -0.24 -2.20
C GLU A 149 -22.63 -0.66 -0.98
N ASP A 150 -22.04 -0.70 0.21
CA ASP A 150 -22.75 -1.00 1.46
C ASP A 150 -23.88 0.01 1.76
N ARG A 151 -23.77 1.24 1.24
CA ARG A 151 -24.81 2.27 1.36
C ARG A 151 -25.83 2.27 0.21
N GLU A 152 -25.73 1.33 -0.70
CA GLU A 152 -26.56 1.22 -1.90
C GLU A 152 -26.46 2.48 -2.82
N LEU A 153 -25.35 3.22 -2.75
CA LEU A 153 -25.10 4.40 -3.61
C LEU A 153 -24.48 4.01 -4.94
N ILE A 154 -23.83 2.86 -5.01
CA ILE A 154 -23.26 2.27 -6.22
C ILE A 154 -23.64 0.79 -6.32
N ASP A 155 -23.88 0.34 -7.53
CA ASP A 155 -24.08 -1.07 -7.87
C ASP A 155 -22.91 -1.49 -8.77
N VAL A 156 -21.99 -2.26 -8.21
CA VAL A 156 -20.74 -2.66 -8.88
C VAL A 156 -20.96 -3.57 -10.08
N SER A 157 -22.16 -4.13 -10.24
CA SER A 157 -22.53 -4.91 -11.43
C SER A 157 -22.84 -4.07 -12.65
N LYS A 158 -23.06 -2.75 -12.47
CA LYS A 158 -23.33 -1.80 -13.58
C LYS A 158 -22.04 -1.36 -14.24
N GLY A 159 -22.19 -0.93 -15.50
CA GLY A 159 -21.12 -0.30 -16.25
C GLY A 159 -20.72 1.04 -15.67
N VAL A 160 -19.45 1.37 -15.82
CA VAL A 160 -18.83 2.63 -15.35
C VAL A 160 -19.60 3.85 -15.86
N GLU A 161 -20.08 3.83 -17.12
CA GLU A 161 -20.81 4.91 -17.78
C GLU A 161 -22.17 5.22 -17.11
N ALA A 162 -22.72 4.29 -16.35
CA ALA A 162 -23.95 4.52 -15.60
C ALA A 162 -23.79 5.61 -14.53
N TYR A 163 -22.58 5.81 -14.04
CA TYR A 163 -22.22 6.83 -13.04
C TYR A 163 -21.32 7.91 -13.63
N LEU A 164 -20.54 7.59 -14.66
CA LEU A 164 -19.67 8.52 -15.40
C LEU A 164 -20.09 8.62 -16.87
N PRO A 165 -21.19 9.34 -17.19
CA PRO A 165 -21.72 9.37 -18.55
C PRO A 165 -20.76 9.91 -19.61
N SER A 166 -19.74 10.67 -19.22
CA SER A 166 -18.67 11.16 -20.10
C SER A 166 -17.81 10.04 -20.70
N LEU A 167 -17.87 8.83 -20.13
CA LEU A 167 -17.15 7.65 -20.62
C LEU A 167 -17.97 6.81 -21.61
N SER A 168 -19.22 7.17 -21.89
CA SER A 168 -20.04 6.50 -22.92
C SER A 168 -19.37 6.57 -24.29
N GLY A 169 -19.27 5.43 -24.96
CA GLY A 169 -18.63 5.30 -26.26
C GLY A 169 -17.09 5.22 -26.24
N SER A 170 -16.47 5.23 -25.07
CA SER A 170 -15.04 4.92 -24.88
C SER A 170 -14.82 3.43 -24.62
N GLY A 171 -13.58 3.01 -24.37
CA GLY A 171 -13.28 1.65 -23.93
C GLY A 171 -13.87 1.27 -22.58
N TRP A 172 -14.33 2.25 -21.79
CA TRP A 172 -15.01 2.03 -20.50
C TRP A 172 -16.51 1.76 -20.62
N ASP A 173 -17.10 1.97 -21.81
CA ASP A 173 -18.54 1.79 -22.03
C ASP A 173 -18.93 0.31 -21.81
N GLY A 174 -19.83 0.06 -20.88
CA GLY A 174 -20.28 -1.28 -20.52
C GLY A 174 -19.30 -2.09 -19.64
N VAL A 175 -18.19 -1.49 -19.18
CA VAL A 175 -17.25 -2.17 -18.23
C VAL A 175 -17.88 -2.19 -16.84
N PRO A 176 -18.21 -3.37 -16.27
CA PRO A 176 -18.70 -3.46 -14.90
C PRO A 176 -17.70 -2.88 -13.90
N ILE A 177 -18.19 -2.15 -12.90
CA ILE A 177 -17.33 -1.60 -11.84
C ILE A 177 -16.59 -2.71 -11.08
N LEU A 178 -17.19 -3.89 -10.94
CA LEU A 178 -16.54 -5.07 -10.38
C LEU A 178 -15.29 -5.46 -11.17
N ASP A 179 -15.30 -5.37 -12.50
CA ASP A 179 -14.13 -5.66 -13.33
C ASP A 179 -13.03 -4.59 -13.17
N VAL A 180 -13.40 -3.35 -12.91
CA VAL A 180 -12.45 -2.29 -12.54
C VAL A 180 -11.83 -2.57 -11.16
N LEU A 181 -12.63 -2.98 -10.17
CA LEU A 181 -12.17 -3.37 -8.83
C LEU A 181 -11.21 -4.57 -8.88
N ASP A 182 -11.46 -5.52 -9.75
CA ASP A 182 -10.68 -6.77 -9.87
C ASP A 182 -9.53 -6.67 -10.89
N MET A 183 -9.21 -5.45 -11.39
CA MET A 183 -8.16 -5.26 -12.40
C MET A 183 -8.40 -6.10 -13.67
N ALA A 184 -9.65 -6.18 -14.12
CA ALA A 184 -10.07 -6.96 -15.29
C ALA A 184 -10.93 -6.14 -16.25
N SER A 185 -10.70 -4.83 -16.31
CA SER A 185 -11.49 -3.92 -17.17
C SER A 185 -11.30 -4.15 -18.67
N GLY A 186 -10.19 -4.75 -19.09
CA GLY A 186 -9.83 -4.92 -20.49
C GLY A 186 -9.37 -3.65 -21.20
N ILE A 187 -9.06 -2.58 -20.46
CA ILE A 187 -8.54 -1.33 -21.01
C ILE A 187 -7.13 -1.52 -21.55
N GLY A 188 -6.88 -1.09 -22.80
CA GLY A 188 -5.62 -1.20 -23.51
C GLY A 188 -4.54 -0.19 -23.09
N CYS A 189 -4.50 0.22 -21.84
CA CYS A 189 -3.51 1.15 -21.29
C CYS A 189 -2.72 0.46 -20.20
N LEU A 190 -1.73 -0.34 -20.59
CA LEU A 190 -1.11 -1.35 -19.73
C LEU A 190 0.15 -0.82 -19.04
N GLU A 191 0.18 -0.99 -17.73
CA GLU A 191 1.30 -0.62 -16.86
C GLU A 191 2.53 -1.54 -17.05
N GLY A 192 2.29 -2.81 -17.40
CA GLY A 192 3.35 -3.82 -17.60
C GLY A 192 3.98 -3.84 -19.00
N GLU A 193 3.56 -2.97 -19.93
CA GLU A 193 4.19 -2.92 -21.26
C GLU A 193 5.61 -2.36 -21.20
N GLU A 194 6.49 -2.88 -22.08
CA GLU A 194 7.83 -2.34 -22.24
C GLU A 194 7.77 -0.84 -22.59
N GLY A 195 8.46 -0.03 -21.81
CA GLY A 195 8.50 1.42 -21.98
C GLY A 195 7.28 2.17 -21.44
N ALA A 196 6.39 1.52 -20.69
CA ALA A 196 5.20 2.16 -20.11
C ALA A 196 5.52 3.45 -19.35
N TYR A 197 6.65 3.50 -18.64
CA TYR A 197 7.08 4.66 -17.86
C TYR A 197 8.12 5.54 -18.53
N SER A 198 8.71 5.13 -19.65
CA SER A 198 9.85 5.82 -20.29
C SER A 198 9.62 6.22 -21.73
N ASN A 199 8.66 5.64 -22.44
CA ASN A 199 8.35 5.97 -23.82
C ASN A 199 7.09 6.84 -23.94
N PRO A 200 7.20 8.13 -24.33
CA PRO A 200 6.05 9.02 -24.48
C PRO A 200 4.97 8.57 -25.49
N GLU A 201 5.28 7.64 -26.39
CA GLU A 201 4.30 7.07 -27.32
C GLU A 201 3.38 6.03 -26.66
N ARG A 202 3.69 5.60 -25.43
CA ARG A 202 2.88 4.64 -24.69
C ARG A 202 1.69 5.30 -24.02
N CYS A 203 0.54 4.63 -24.08
CA CYS A 203 -0.68 5.07 -23.40
C CYS A 203 -0.42 5.33 -21.91
N TYR A 204 0.24 4.39 -21.23
CA TYR A 204 0.45 4.49 -19.80
C TYR A 204 1.35 5.68 -19.42
N TYR A 205 2.39 5.98 -20.24
CA TYR A 205 3.19 7.20 -20.07
C TYR A 205 2.31 8.45 -20.11
N GLN A 206 1.44 8.57 -21.12
CA GLN A 206 0.57 9.74 -21.29
C GLN A 206 -0.47 9.86 -20.16
N TYR A 207 -0.95 8.73 -19.63
CA TYR A 207 -1.79 8.70 -18.45
C TYR A 207 -1.08 9.32 -17.25
N GLU A 208 0.12 8.81 -16.89
CA GLU A 208 0.92 9.32 -15.78
C GLU A 208 1.37 10.77 -15.98
N ALA A 209 1.70 11.16 -17.22
CA ALA A 209 2.05 12.54 -17.57
C ALA A 209 0.83 13.49 -17.45
N SER A 210 -0.37 13.02 -17.77
CA SER A 210 -1.60 13.81 -17.60
C SER A 210 -1.92 14.07 -16.12
N LEU A 211 -1.57 13.15 -15.24
CA LEU A 211 -1.64 13.33 -13.79
C LEU A 211 -0.53 14.24 -13.24
N GLY A 212 0.59 14.36 -13.96
CA GLY A 212 1.79 15.09 -13.52
C GLY A 212 2.75 14.25 -12.70
N TRP A 213 2.65 12.93 -12.80
CA TRP A 213 3.57 11.96 -12.21
C TRP A 213 4.81 11.73 -13.08
N LEU A 214 4.63 11.80 -14.40
CA LEU A 214 5.71 11.84 -15.39
C LEU A 214 5.77 13.20 -16.11
N ARG A 215 6.85 13.42 -16.84
CA ARG A 215 7.07 14.65 -17.60
C ARG A 215 6.04 14.77 -18.72
N ALA A 216 5.30 15.88 -18.77
CA ALA A 216 4.38 16.19 -19.84
C ALA A 216 5.13 16.41 -21.17
N THR A 217 4.53 16.00 -22.27
CA THR A 217 4.97 16.19 -23.65
C THR A 217 3.95 17.00 -24.44
N ASP A 218 4.22 17.31 -25.71
CA ASP A 218 3.27 18.00 -26.59
C ASP A 218 2.01 17.14 -26.86
N GLN A 219 2.06 15.84 -26.60
CA GLN A 219 0.92 14.90 -26.75
C GLN A 219 0.09 14.79 -25.47
N THR A 220 0.62 15.25 -24.33
CA THR A 220 -0.03 15.09 -23.04
C THR A 220 -1.27 15.96 -22.91
N MET A 221 -2.43 15.34 -22.75
CA MET A 221 -3.68 16.06 -22.53
C MET A 221 -3.68 16.80 -21.19
N ASP A 222 -4.32 17.96 -21.16
CA ASP A 222 -4.38 18.81 -19.98
C ASP A 222 -5.30 18.25 -18.88
N SER A 223 -6.28 17.45 -19.26
CA SER A 223 -7.26 16.84 -18.37
C SER A 223 -7.09 15.32 -18.40
N THR A 224 -6.78 14.74 -17.24
CA THR A 224 -6.75 13.27 -17.09
C THR A 224 -8.14 12.66 -17.32
N PHE A 225 -9.20 13.35 -16.89
CA PHE A 225 -10.58 12.89 -17.13
C PHE A 225 -10.90 12.77 -18.63
N ASP A 226 -10.51 13.80 -19.42
CA ASP A 226 -10.69 13.75 -20.88
C ASP A 226 -9.78 12.67 -21.49
N TYR A 227 -8.56 12.48 -20.97
CA TYR A 227 -7.68 11.44 -21.43
C TYR A 227 -8.28 10.05 -21.21
N MET A 228 -8.87 9.79 -20.04
CA MET A 228 -9.54 8.52 -19.75
C MET A 228 -10.67 8.21 -20.74
N ALA A 229 -11.38 9.22 -21.22
CA ALA A 229 -12.43 9.06 -22.24
C ALA A 229 -11.91 8.71 -23.65
N THR A 230 -10.60 8.84 -23.89
CA THR A 230 -9.97 8.44 -25.17
C THR A 230 -9.46 7.00 -25.17
N LEU A 231 -9.43 6.34 -24.00
CA LEU A 231 -8.91 5.00 -23.90
C LEU A 231 -9.81 3.99 -24.59
N GLU A 232 -9.19 3.02 -25.25
CA GLU A 232 -9.88 1.94 -25.94
C GLU A 232 -9.73 0.63 -25.17
N SER A 233 -10.70 -0.26 -25.33
CA SER A 233 -10.62 -1.63 -24.85
C SER A 233 -9.76 -2.47 -25.83
N HIS A 234 -8.93 -3.35 -25.31
CA HIS A 234 -8.18 -4.33 -26.10
C HIS A 234 -8.65 -5.77 -25.91
N ARG A 235 -9.47 -6.01 -24.89
CA ARG A 235 -10.16 -7.28 -24.62
C ARG A 235 -11.50 -7.07 -23.93
N PRO A 236 -12.40 -8.06 -23.92
CA PRO A 236 -13.64 -7.98 -23.15
C PRO A 236 -13.38 -7.80 -21.63
N PRO A 237 -14.19 -7.01 -20.92
CA PRO A 237 -14.10 -6.92 -19.46
C PRO A 237 -14.38 -8.28 -18.80
N GLY A 238 -13.72 -8.55 -17.70
CA GLY A 238 -13.85 -9.79 -16.94
C GLY A 238 -13.18 -11.03 -17.56
N GLU A 239 -12.44 -10.88 -18.67
CA GLU A 239 -11.79 -11.99 -19.34
C GLU A 239 -10.50 -12.40 -18.61
N ALA A 240 -9.66 -11.45 -18.23
CA ALA A 240 -8.40 -11.73 -17.55
C ALA A 240 -7.98 -10.57 -16.63
N PHE A 241 -7.17 -10.88 -15.64
CA PHE A 241 -6.50 -9.91 -14.78
C PHE A 241 -5.41 -9.16 -15.55
N GLU A 242 -5.46 -7.84 -15.54
CA GLU A 242 -4.39 -6.98 -16.04
C GLU A 242 -4.19 -5.80 -15.10
N TYR A 243 -3.05 -5.78 -14.45
CA TYR A 243 -2.73 -4.72 -13.52
C TYR A 243 -2.51 -3.39 -14.25
N THR A 244 -3.36 -2.41 -13.99
CA THR A 244 -3.18 -1.05 -14.52
C THR A 244 -3.82 0.03 -13.64
N SER A 245 -3.10 1.12 -13.42
CA SER A 245 -3.51 2.22 -12.53
C SER A 245 -4.71 3.04 -13.04
N PRO A 246 -5.00 3.18 -14.34
CA PRO A 246 -6.26 3.72 -14.84
C PRO A 246 -7.51 3.15 -14.18
N ASN A 247 -7.52 1.85 -13.82
CA ASN A 247 -8.64 1.26 -13.07
C ASN A 247 -8.87 1.98 -11.74
N THR A 248 -7.82 2.26 -11.00
CA THR A 248 -7.94 2.94 -9.71
C THR A 248 -8.32 4.41 -9.85
N PHE A 249 -7.88 5.07 -10.92
CA PHE A 249 -8.31 6.43 -11.23
C PHE A 249 -9.84 6.49 -11.41
N ILE A 250 -10.42 5.55 -12.17
CA ILE A 250 -11.88 5.43 -12.34
C ILE A 250 -12.59 5.25 -10.99
N LEU A 251 -12.04 4.41 -10.08
CA LEU A 251 -12.65 4.23 -8.75
C LEU A 251 -12.65 5.53 -7.94
N GLY A 252 -11.56 6.29 -7.99
CA GLY A 252 -11.48 7.61 -7.35
C GLY A 252 -12.48 8.59 -7.93
N TRP A 253 -12.58 8.65 -9.26
CA TRP A 253 -13.55 9.51 -9.98
C TRP A 253 -15.00 9.12 -9.66
N LEU A 254 -15.32 7.83 -9.66
CA LEU A 254 -16.65 7.34 -9.25
C LEU A 254 -17.01 7.79 -7.83
N ALA A 255 -16.05 7.71 -6.89
CA ALA A 255 -16.30 8.13 -5.52
C ALA A 255 -16.61 9.62 -5.41
N GLU A 256 -15.87 10.49 -6.12
CA GLU A 256 -16.14 11.93 -6.16
C GLU A 256 -17.49 12.26 -6.83
N GLU A 257 -17.76 11.68 -7.98
CA GLU A 257 -18.99 11.98 -8.76
C GLU A 257 -20.27 11.55 -8.02
N ILE A 258 -20.23 10.37 -7.37
CA ILE A 258 -21.41 9.85 -6.65
C ILE A 258 -21.69 10.67 -5.38
N THR A 259 -20.65 11.16 -4.71
CA THR A 259 -20.79 11.82 -3.41
C THR A 259 -20.80 13.33 -3.48
N ASP A 260 -20.34 13.93 -4.57
CA ASP A 260 -20.07 15.36 -4.72
C ASP A 260 -19.07 15.89 -3.64
N ILE A 261 -18.11 15.02 -3.23
CA ILE A 261 -17.11 15.32 -2.21
C ILE A 261 -15.71 15.05 -2.78
N PRO A 262 -14.74 15.98 -2.63
CA PRO A 262 -13.36 15.75 -3.06
C PRO A 262 -12.75 14.50 -2.46
N TYR A 263 -11.96 13.78 -3.23
CA TYR A 263 -11.38 12.48 -2.85
C TYR A 263 -10.58 12.53 -1.51
N ALA A 264 -9.79 13.58 -1.28
CA ALA A 264 -9.05 13.75 -0.03
C ALA A 264 -9.97 13.93 1.19
N ASP A 265 -11.14 14.58 1.00
CA ASP A 265 -12.14 14.76 2.06
C ASP A 265 -12.91 13.44 2.31
N LEU A 266 -13.16 12.65 1.24
CA LEU A 266 -13.69 11.29 1.39
C LEU A 266 -12.75 10.40 2.18
N LEU A 267 -11.44 10.38 1.84
CA LEU A 267 -10.45 9.66 2.62
C LEU A 267 -10.43 10.14 4.09
N SER A 268 -10.55 11.45 4.31
CA SER A 268 -10.57 12.04 5.66
C SER A 268 -11.76 11.52 6.48
N THR A 269 -12.97 11.61 5.92
CA THR A 269 -14.21 11.34 6.66
C THR A 269 -14.57 9.87 6.73
N GLU A 270 -14.28 9.11 5.67
CA GLU A 270 -14.69 7.72 5.56
C GLU A 270 -13.62 6.73 6.07
N ILE A 271 -12.35 7.11 6.03
CA ILE A 271 -11.26 6.21 6.42
C ILE A 271 -10.45 6.78 7.59
N TRP A 272 -9.78 7.93 7.43
CA TRP A 272 -8.82 8.44 8.42
C TRP A 272 -9.44 8.69 9.80
N GLN A 273 -10.59 9.36 9.83
CA GLN A 273 -11.31 9.63 11.08
C GLN A 273 -11.83 8.34 11.73
N LYS A 274 -12.29 7.39 10.92
CA LYS A 274 -12.90 6.15 11.40
C LYS A 274 -11.89 5.10 11.84
N MET A 275 -10.70 5.06 11.21
CA MET A 275 -9.62 4.19 11.65
C MET A 275 -8.88 4.74 12.89
N GLY A 276 -9.21 5.97 13.32
CA GLY A 276 -8.57 6.61 14.47
C GLY A 276 -7.10 6.96 14.21
N ALA A 277 -6.80 7.55 13.05
CA ALA A 277 -5.45 7.95 12.67
C ALA A 277 -4.79 8.89 13.70
N GLU A 278 -3.51 8.70 13.96
CA GLU A 278 -2.73 9.57 14.87
C GLU A 278 -2.24 10.84 14.16
N SER A 279 -2.07 10.78 12.82
CA SER A 279 -1.57 11.90 12.02
C SER A 279 -2.42 12.14 10.79
N ASP A 280 -2.40 13.39 10.29
CA ASP A 280 -2.91 13.66 8.96
C ASP A 280 -2.10 12.88 7.93
N GLY A 281 -2.78 12.38 6.89
CA GLY A 281 -2.14 11.90 5.68
C GLY A 281 -2.05 13.01 4.64
N ILE A 282 -1.41 12.72 3.53
CA ILE A 282 -1.48 13.53 2.31
C ILE A 282 -1.77 12.63 1.11
N ILE A 283 -2.31 13.24 0.05
CA ILE A 283 -2.36 12.61 -1.27
C ILE A 283 -1.80 13.58 -2.31
N VAL A 284 -0.85 13.10 -3.08
CA VAL A 284 -0.22 13.86 -4.16
C VAL A 284 -1.26 14.20 -5.23
N ALA A 285 -1.32 15.47 -5.61
CA ALA A 285 -2.25 16.02 -6.60
C ALA A 285 -1.52 17.09 -7.45
N PRO A 286 -0.56 16.68 -8.29
CA PRO A 286 0.42 17.59 -8.88
C PRO A 286 -0.16 18.47 -9.97
N ARG A 287 -1.11 17.97 -10.74
CA ARG A 287 -1.69 18.69 -11.87
C ARG A 287 -3.14 19.01 -11.62
N ARG A 288 -3.44 20.32 -11.54
CA ARG A 288 -4.80 20.86 -11.33
C ARG A 288 -5.52 20.34 -10.08
N GLY A 289 -4.77 19.82 -9.10
CA GLY A 289 -5.37 19.27 -7.88
C GLY A 289 -6.02 17.89 -8.05
N VAL A 290 -5.81 17.22 -9.19
CA VAL A 290 -6.31 15.86 -9.42
C VAL A 290 -5.49 14.88 -8.57
N PRO A 291 -6.11 14.13 -7.65
CA PRO A 291 -5.39 13.23 -6.77
C PRO A 291 -4.90 11.99 -7.50
N ILE A 292 -3.68 11.56 -7.19
CA ILE A 292 -3.15 10.28 -7.68
C ILE A 292 -3.67 9.16 -6.79
N ALA A 293 -4.92 8.77 -7.00
CA ALA A 293 -5.62 7.77 -6.20
C ALA A 293 -4.93 6.39 -6.21
N SER A 294 -4.19 6.11 -7.29
CA SER A 294 -3.48 4.84 -7.50
C SER A 294 -2.17 4.69 -6.73
N GLY A 295 -1.57 5.83 -6.26
CA GLY A 295 -0.21 5.77 -5.71
C GLY A 295 0.18 6.90 -4.78
N GLY A 296 -0.62 7.98 -4.67
CA GLY A 296 -0.20 9.25 -4.10
C GLY A 296 -0.34 9.42 -2.59
N ILE A 297 -0.86 8.46 -1.86
CA ILE A 297 -1.06 8.57 -0.40
C ILE A 297 0.29 8.49 0.32
N SER A 298 0.48 9.35 1.33
CA SER A 298 1.56 9.20 2.31
C SER A 298 1.03 9.37 3.72
N SER A 299 1.47 8.50 4.63
CA SER A 299 1.19 8.61 6.07
C SER A 299 2.28 7.97 6.93
N THR A 300 2.11 8.00 8.25
CA THR A 300 2.96 7.26 9.17
C THR A 300 2.74 5.75 8.99
N LEU A 301 3.75 4.96 9.35
CA LEU A 301 3.67 3.51 9.30
C LEU A 301 2.56 2.97 10.23
N ARG A 302 2.38 3.60 11.40
CA ARG A 302 1.33 3.23 12.35
C ARG A 302 -0.07 3.50 11.80
N ASP A 303 -0.24 4.55 10.98
CA ASP A 303 -1.54 4.83 10.35
C ASP A 303 -1.83 3.87 9.20
N MET A 304 -0.82 3.45 8.42
CA MET A 304 -1.00 2.35 7.47
C MET A 304 -1.40 1.04 8.18
N ALA A 305 -0.78 0.76 9.33
CA ALA A 305 -1.15 -0.40 10.13
C ALA A 305 -2.56 -0.30 10.73
N ARG A 306 -3.03 0.91 11.12
CA ARG A 306 -4.43 1.15 11.54
C ARG A 306 -5.42 0.88 10.41
N PHE A 307 -5.09 1.30 9.18
CA PHE A 307 -5.91 0.94 8.03
C PHE A 307 -6.02 -0.58 7.88
N GLY A 308 -4.90 -1.31 7.95
CA GLY A 308 -4.92 -2.79 7.94
C GLY A 308 -5.71 -3.40 9.09
N LEU A 309 -5.64 -2.80 10.29
CA LEU A 309 -6.36 -3.28 11.46
C LEU A 309 -7.89 -3.27 11.27
N MET A 310 -8.42 -2.33 10.44
CA MET A 310 -9.87 -2.27 10.15
C MET A 310 -10.43 -3.57 9.56
N PHE A 311 -9.61 -4.39 8.94
CA PHE A 311 -9.99 -5.67 8.33
C PHE A 311 -9.89 -6.85 9.29
N THR A 312 -9.41 -6.66 10.51
CA THR A 312 -9.23 -7.72 11.50
C THR A 312 -10.36 -7.71 12.55
N PRO A 313 -10.58 -8.83 13.27
CA PRO A 313 -11.61 -8.89 14.31
C PRO A 313 -11.49 -7.78 15.35
N THR A 314 -10.28 -7.48 15.84
CA THR A 314 -10.09 -6.42 16.85
C THR A 314 -10.44 -5.04 16.30
N GLY A 315 -10.01 -4.69 15.09
CA GLY A 315 -10.32 -3.40 14.50
C GLY A 315 -11.80 -3.21 14.20
N ARG A 316 -12.49 -4.26 13.78
CA ARG A 316 -13.93 -4.25 13.49
C ARG A 316 -14.81 -4.15 14.76
N GLN A 317 -14.28 -4.51 15.93
CA GLN A 317 -14.98 -4.38 17.21
C GLN A 317 -14.70 -3.05 17.93
N GLY A 318 -13.52 -2.47 17.71
CA GLY A 318 -13.03 -1.31 18.46
C GLY A 318 -13.39 0.05 17.89
N LEU A 319 -13.76 0.10 16.61
CA LEU A 319 -14.08 1.34 15.88
C LEU A 319 -15.51 1.26 15.32
N GLN A 320 -16.01 2.39 14.80
CA GLN A 320 -17.20 2.30 13.95
C GLN A 320 -16.88 1.37 12.77
N PRO A 321 -17.66 0.30 12.55
CA PRO A 321 -17.36 -0.67 11.50
C PRO A 321 -17.41 0.03 10.14
N VAL A 322 -16.24 0.17 9.52
CA VAL A 322 -16.10 0.70 8.16
C VAL A 322 -16.08 -0.45 7.16
N ILE A 323 -15.48 -1.57 7.58
CA ILE A 323 -15.38 -2.78 6.76
C ILE A 323 -16.54 -3.71 7.11
N SER A 324 -17.47 -3.85 6.18
CA SER A 324 -18.62 -4.76 6.31
C SER A 324 -18.18 -6.23 6.21
N ASP A 325 -19.04 -7.14 6.67
CA ASP A 325 -18.84 -8.57 6.46
C ASP A 325 -18.87 -8.91 4.96
N ALA A 326 -19.75 -8.26 4.19
CA ALA A 326 -19.87 -8.45 2.76
C ALA A 326 -18.57 -8.04 2.03
N TYR A 327 -18.04 -6.87 2.34
CA TYR A 327 -16.78 -6.43 1.72
C TYR A 327 -15.62 -7.37 2.05
N LEU A 328 -15.48 -7.79 3.32
CA LEU A 328 -14.44 -8.74 3.70
C LEU A 328 -14.62 -10.10 3.00
N GLU A 329 -15.85 -10.57 2.85
CA GLU A 329 -16.16 -11.80 2.11
C GLU A 329 -15.86 -11.65 0.61
N ASN A 330 -16.15 -10.49 0.02
CA ASN A 330 -15.79 -10.20 -1.37
C ASN A 330 -14.28 -10.26 -1.58
N ILE A 331 -13.48 -9.73 -0.66
CA ILE A 331 -12.01 -9.86 -0.74
C ILE A 331 -11.61 -11.32 -0.61
N GLN A 332 -12.05 -12.01 0.45
CA GLN A 332 -11.47 -13.29 0.84
C GLN A 332 -11.97 -14.49 0.03
N ARG A 333 -13.22 -14.44 -0.49
CA ARG A 333 -13.91 -15.62 -1.01
C ARG A 333 -14.52 -15.46 -2.39
N ASN A 334 -15.02 -14.26 -2.71
CA ASN A 334 -15.80 -14.02 -3.92
C ASN A 334 -14.96 -13.56 -5.11
N GLY A 335 -13.62 -13.49 -4.97
CA GLY A 335 -12.73 -13.25 -6.11
C GLY A 335 -12.78 -14.37 -7.14
N ARG A 336 -12.28 -14.10 -8.32
CA ARG A 336 -12.38 -14.93 -9.54
C ARG A 336 -11.04 -15.56 -9.89
N PRO A 337 -10.73 -16.78 -9.37
CA PRO A 337 -9.45 -17.45 -9.63
C PRO A 337 -9.16 -17.71 -11.12
N GLU A 338 -10.21 -17.90 -11.92
CA GLU A 338 -10.10 -18.17 -13.36
C GLU A 338 -9.46 -17.01 -14.12
N ILE A 339 -9.88 -15.77 -13.86
CA ILE A 339 -9.31 -14.60 -14.55
C ILE A 339 -7.92 -14.21 -14.02
N PHE A 340 -7.62 -14.58 -12.78
CA PHE A 340 -6.36 -14.22 -12.13
C PHE A 340 -5.17 -15.06 -12.66
N ARG A 341 -5.42 -16.28 -13.13
CA ARG A 341 -4.38 -17.24 -13.53
C ARG A 341 -4.07 -17.23 -15.01
N GLU A 342 -4.96 -16.70 -15.85
CA GLU A 342 -4.90 -16.86 -17.30
C GLU A 342 -3.67 -16.20 -17.92
N ASP A 343 -3.22 -15.06 -17.40
CA ASP A 343 -2.08 -14.29 -17.92
C ASP A 343 -0.86 -14.30 -16.97
N ARG A 344 -0.84 -15.15 -15.95
CA ARG A 344 0.31 -15.25 -15.04
C ARG A 344 1.07 -16.53 -15.28
N ASP A 345 2.14 -16.40 -16.04
CA ASP A 345 3.16 -17.44 -16.11
C ASP A 345 3.97 -17.41 -14.80
N ASP A 346 4.08 -18.58 -14.17
CA ASP A 346 5.04 -18.88 -13.12
C ASP A 346 4.87 -18.16 -11.76
N ASP A 347 5.93 -17.56 -11.25
CA ASP A 347 6.07 -17.11 -9.86
C ASP A 347 5.41 -15.75 -9.56
N SER A 348 4.93 -15.00 -10.55
CA SER A 348 4.39 -13.64 -10.35
C SER A 348 3.11 -13.58 -9.49
N GLY A 349 2.42 -14.69 -9.34
CA GLY A 349 1.21 -14.85 -8.51
C GLY A 349 1.45 -15.55 -7.18
N MET A 350 2.71 -15.61 -6.67
CA MET A 350 3.07 -16.36 -5.47
C MET A 350 3.59 -15.48 -4.34
N ILE A 351 3.36 -15.89 -3.10
CA ILE A 351 4.05 -15.37 -1.92
C ILE A 351 4.72 -16.56 -1.21
N ASP A 352 6.03 -16.51 -1.06
CA ASP A 352 6.83 -17.57 -0.40
C ASP A 352 6.60 -18.96 -1.00
N GLY A 353 6.49 -19.05 -2.33
CA GLY A 353 6.21 -20.30 -3.05
C GLY A 353 4.76 -20.79 -2.92
N GLU A 354 3.89 -20.07 -2.24
CA GLU A 354 2.46 -20.37 -2.17
C GLU A 354 1.70 -19.56 -3.22
N PRO A 355 0.94 -20.19 -4.12
CA PRO A 355 0.15 -19.46 -5.11
C PRO A 355 -0.99 -18.69 -4.43
N ALA A 356 -1.20 -17.46 -4.86
CA ALA A 356 -2.40 -16.74 -4.53
C ALA A 356 -3.60 -17.42 -5.22
N ARG A 357 -4.74 -17.42 -4.55
CA ARG A 357 -5.98 -17.95 -5.06
C ARG A 357 -6.58 -17.04 -6.14
N HIS A 358 -6.62 -15.75 -5.85
CA HIS A 358 -7.16 -14.69 -6.72
C HIS A 358 -6.67 -13.32 -6.25
N ASN A 359 -6.97 -12.30 -7.03
CA ASN A 359 -7.01 -10.90 -6.60
C ASN A 359 -8.47 -10.48 -6.40
N SER A 360 -8.74 -9.42 -5.65
CA SER A 360 -10.08 -8.86 -5.53
C SER A 360 -10.03 -7.45 -4.95
N TYR A 361 -10.90 -6.54 -5.41
CA TYR A 361 -11.04 -5.20 -4.86
C TYR A 361 -9.70 -4.48 -4.67
N GLN A 362 -8.86 -4.48 -5.72
CA GLN A 362 -7.52 -3.87 -5.75
C GLN A 362 -6.46 -4.52 -4.83
N TRP A 363 -6.79 -5.58 -4.08
CA TRP A 363 -5.80 -6.38 -3.37
C TRP A 363 -5.08 -7.30 -4.36
N ASP A 364 -3.74 -7.32 -4.31
CA ASP A 364 -2.92 -8.04 -5.31
C ASP A 364 -3.03 -9.54 -5.16
N PHE A 365 -3.01 -10.02 -3.91
CA PHE A 365 -3.00 -11.44 -3.60
C PHE A 365 -3.98 -11.75 -2.48
N VAL A 366 -4.83 -12.72 -2.69
CA VAL A 366 -5.66 -13.36 -1.66
C VAL A 366 -5.26 -14.83 -1.59
N MET A 367 -4.80 -15.26 -0.41
CA MET A 367 -4.29 -16.60 -0.18
C MET A 367 -5.43 -17.58 0.14
N GLU A 368 -5.18 -18.89 0.02
CA GLU A 368 -6.19 -19.93 0.28
C GLU A 368 -6.76 -19.87 1.71
N ASP A 369 -5.96 -19.44 2.70
CA ASP A 369 -6.38 -19.28 4.10
C ASP A 369 -7.09 -17.94 4.38
N GLY A 370 -7.33 -17.13 3.35
CA GLY A 370 -8.03 -15.85 3.43
C GLY A 370 -7.15 -14.67 3.88
N ASP A 371 -5.85 -14.86 4.01
CA ASP A 371 -4.90 -13.75 4.15
C ASP A 371 -4.82 -12.98 2.84
N PHE A 372 -4.58 -11.67 2.90
CA PHE A 372 -4.47 -10.87 1.69
C PHE A 372 -3.41 -9.76 1.81
N PHE A 373 -2.96 -9.31 0.66
CA PHE A 373 -1.81 -8.42 0.55
C PHE A 373 -2.01 -7.36 -0.53
N LYS A 374 -1.52 -6.16 -0.25
CA LYS A 374 -1.33 -5.10 -1.23
C LYS A 374 0.10 -4.59 -1.18
N GLY A 375 0.75 -4.61 -2.33
CA GLY A 375 2.10 -4.07 -2.52
C GLY A 375 2.12 -2.68 -3.13
N GLY A 376 3.29 -2.05 -3.06
CA GLY A 376 3.58 -0.78 -3.72
C GLY A 376 5.03 -0.74 -4.20
N PHE A 377 5.25 -0.06 -5.32
CA PHE A 377 6.57 0.11 -5.93
C PHE A 377 7.59 0.63 -4.91
N GLY A 378 8.81 0.12 -4.97
CA GLY A 378 9.88 0.45 -4.01
C GLY A 378 9.85 -0.38 -2.73
N GLY A 379 8.86 -1.28 -2.55
CA GLY A 379 8.82 -2.19 -1.40
C GLY A 379 7.87 -1.73 -0.29
N GLN A 380 6.78 -1.05 -0.62
CA GLN A 380 5.69 -0.81 0.31
C GLN A 380 4.83 -2.06 0.42
N GLY A 381 4.27 -2.34 1.60
CA GLY A 381 3.38 -3.49 1.72
C GLY A 381 2.50 -3.47 2.95
N LEU A 382 1.29 -3.96 2.74
CA LEU A 382 0.29 -4.18 3.78
C LEU A 382 -0.23 -5.60 3.66
N TYR A 383 0.17 -6.45 4.61
CA TYR A 383 -0.26 -7.84 4.74
C TYR A 383 -1.26 -7.97 5.88
N ILE A 384 -2.40 -8.57 5.61
CA ILE A 384 -3.50 -8.69 6.57
C ILE A 384 -3.91 -10.16 6.69
N SER A 385 -3.97 -10.66 7.92
CA SER A 385 -4.47 -11.99 8.25
C SER A 385 -5.64 -11.87 9.24
N PRO A 386 -6.89 -11.78 8.74
CA PRO A 386 -8.06 -11.64 9.61
C PRO A 386 -8.23 -12.82 10.57
N SER A 387 -7.98 -14.05 10.11
CA SER A 387 -8.13 -15.26 10.94
C SER A 387 -7.14 -15.31 12.12
N ARG A 388 -6.01 -14.59 12.02
CA ARG A 388 -4.96 -14.50 13.06
C ARG A 388 -4.99 -13.18 13.81
N ASP A 389 -5.91 -12.26 13.46
CA ASP A 389 -5.96 -10.89 13.99
C ASP A 389 -4.60 -10.19 13.89
N LEU A 390 -3.97 -10.32 12.71
CA LEU A 390 -2.59 -9.93 12.45
C LEU A 390 -2.53 -8.95 11.28
N VAL A 391 -1.71 -7.89 11.45
CA VAL A 391 -1.32 -6.96 10.39
C VAL A 391 0.20 -6.85 10.36
N VAL A 392 0.79 -6.94 9.19
CA VAL A 392 2.20 -6.60 8.95
C VAL A 392 2.24 -5.48 7.91
N ALA A 393 2.71 -4.31 8.33
CA ALA A 393 2.87 -3.16 7.45
C ALA A 393 4.36 -2.79 7.37
N PHE A 394 4.79 -2.38 6.19
CA PHE A 394 6.19 -2.02 5.98
C PHE A 394 6.36 -1.01 4.84
N PHE A 395 7.40 -0.20 4.97
CA PHE A 395 7.90 0.71 3.95
C PHE A 395 9.33 0.35 3.57
N GLY A 396 9.66 0.56 2.33
CA GLY A 396 11.00 0.38 1.79
C GLY A 396 11.27 1.30 0.62
N THR A 397 12.50 1.24 0.14
CA THR A 397 12.94 1.85 -1.13
C THR A 397 13.97 0.91 -1.75
N PHE A 398 14.15 0.97 -3.06
CA PHE A 398 15.22 0.22 -3.71
C PHE A 398 16.59 0.74 -3.28
N ASP A 399 17.61 -0.10 -3.36
CA ASP A 399 18.99 0.33 -3.23
C ASP A 399 19.51 0.98 -4.53
N GLU A 400 20.79 1.32 -4.58
CA GLU A 400 21.43 1.96 -5.74
C GLU A 400 21.52 1.04 -6.98
N ASN A 401 21.27 -0.25 -6.83
CA ASN A 401 21.23 -1.22 -7.93
C ASN A 401 19.80 -1.50 -8.41
N GLY A 402 18.80 -0.92 -7.77
CA GLY A 402 17.39 -1.21 -8.01
C GLY A 402 16.87 -2.45 -7.27
N ASP A 403 17.67 -3.00 -6.32
CA ASP A 403 17.28 -4.17 -5.55
C ASP A 403 16.39 -3.77 -4.37
N GLY A 404 15.29 -4.50 -4.17
CA GLY A 404 14.35 -4.34 -3.07
C GLY A 404 14.58 -5.35 -1.93
N HIS A 405 13.61 -5.43 -1.03
CA HIS A 405 13.57 -6.41 0.05
C HIS A 405 12.42 -7.41 -0.16
N GLU A 406 12.46 -8.51 0.58
CA GLU A 406 11.49 -9.61 0.50
C GLU A 406 10.48 -9.60 1.68
N MET A 407 10.10 -8.41 2.19
CA MET A 407 9.21 -8.32 3.36
C MET A 407 7.83 -8.95 3.12
N THR A 408 7.33 -9.02 1.89
CA THR A 408 6.10 -9.72 1.55
C THR A 408 6.21 -11.22 1.90
N ARG A 409 7.31 -11.86 1.50
CA ARG A 409 7.66 -13.23 1.84
C ARG A 409 7.81 -13.42 3.35
N VAL A 410 8.54 -12.50 4.00
CA VAL A 410 8.74 -12.51 5.46
C VAL A 410 7.41 -12.39 6.21
N ALA A 411 6.50 -11.52 5.77
CA ALA A 411 5.17 -11.37 6.36
C ALA A 411 4.34 -12.66 6.27
N ARG A 412 4.40 -13.36 5.12
CA ARG A 412 3.74 -14.66 4.95
C ARG A 412 4.31 -15.73 5.88
N GLN A 413 5.63 -15.87 5.96
CA GLN A 413 6.31 -16.80 6.87
C GLN A 413 5.95 -16.50 8.32
N LEU A 414 5.93 -15.22 8.72
CA LEU A 414 5.57 -14.79 10.05
C LEU A 414 4.11 -15.16 10.37
N ALA A 415 3.17 -14.89 9.46
CA ALA A 415 1.77 -15.26 9.64
C ALA A 415 1.58 -16.78 9.84
N LYS A 416 2.38 -17.59 9.13
CA LYS A 416 2.32 -19.07 9.20
C LYS A 416 3.19 -19.69 10.30
N SER A 417 3.94 -18.90 11.05
CA SER A 417 4.89 -19.36 12.08
C SER A 417 4.27 -20.11 13.26
N GLY A 418 2.93 -20.02 13.43
CA GLY A 418 2.25 -20.53 14.64
C GLY A 418 2.28 -19.57 15.82
N LEU A 419 3.04 -18.47 15.79
CA LEU A 419 3.12 -17.47 16.85
C LEU A 419 1.79 -16.74 17.12
N PHE A 420 0.88 -16.74 16.14
CA PHE A 420 -0.38 -16.00 16.15
C PHE A 420 -1.61 -16.92 16.04
N ASN A 421 -1.40 -18.24 16.15
CA ASN A 421 -2.51 -19.20 16.19
C ASN A 421 -3.20 -19.11 17.55
N GLN A 422 -4.30 -18.33 17.62
CA GLN A 422 -5.40 -18.46 18.59
C GLN A 422 -6.49 -17.42 18.35
#